data_29af59d3a9e28f41be2e6216ecb9efe8
#
_entry.id   29af59d3a9e28f41be2e6216ecb9efe8
#
_cell.length_a   1.000
_cell.length_b   1.000
_cell.length_c   1.000
_cell.angle_alpha   90.00
_cell.angle_beta   90.00
_cell.angle_gamma   90.00
#
_symmetry.space_group_name_H-M   'P 1'
#
loop_
_entity.id
_entity.type
_entity.pdbx_description
1 polymer ?
#
loop_
_entity_poly.entity_id
_entity_poly.type
_entity_poly.pdbx_seq_one_letter_code
_entity_poly.pdbx_strand_id
1 'polypeptide(L)'
;MQISMFDGDTPFKVDKPLRLITLFSGYDSQALALKYLGVPFEHYRTCEWAIPSIQALKDLHFESDKTDYSVGMSKAELIESLYKSGVSADYNKPLTKAQLQRYGESKLRTIYNNIRACNNLVSICNAKGEDLGIKDTDKYCYLLTYSFPCQDLSAAGLGKGMERGSGTRSGMLWEVERLLKETKELPQVLLMENVKQVIGQKNIKAFAEWVAFLDKLGYHSKWQVINATDFSIPQNRERCFMVSVLGNHYYEFPKAIGNKLKLKDVLEKNVAERYYLKETIVNYFIQHTEESIEKKNGFRFAPTCGGDWKNHNDESREQNGRQLHKGVVVSKCGKVIEKETDIAMTLMARDYKGFGNQSTTGVLEWIKKK
;
A
#
# COMPACT_ATOMS: atom_id res chain seq x y z
N MET A 1 -4.06 21.06 11.60
CA MET A 1 -5.24 21.95 11.55
C MET A 1 -6.33 21.16 10.85
N GLN A 2 -7.37 20.80 11.55
CA GLN A 2 -8.48 20.02 11.02
C GLN A 2 -9.49 21.07 10.51
N ILE A 3 -9.67 21.15 9.20
CA ILE A 3 -10.70 22.02 8.63
C ILE A 3 -11.77 21.07 8.08
N SER A 4 -12.66 20.61 8.97
CA SER A 4 -13.97 20.18 8.56
C SER A 4 -14.85 21.43 8.61
N MET A 5 -15.31 21.90 7.47
CA MET A 5 -16.19 23.07 7.43
C MET A 5 -17.63 22.77 7.83
N PHE A 6 -18.03 21.50 7.84
CA PHE A 6 -19.35 21.03 8.33
C PHE A 6 -19.19 19.58 8.81
N ASP A 7 -19.35 19.35 10.10
CA ASP A 7 -19.64 18.00 10.63
C ASP A 7 -21.11 17.71 10.32
N GLY A 8 -21.41 16.57 9.72
CA GLY A 8 -22.77 16.11 9.55
C GLY A 8 -23.47 15.91 10.92
N ASP A 9 -24.78 15.94 10.94
CA ASP A 9 -25.55 15.95 12.21
C ASP A 9 -25.59 14.57 12.89
N THR A 10 -25.38 13.48 12.13
CA THR A 10 -25.51 12.12 12.66
C THR A 10 -24.32 11.23 12.28
N PRO A 11 -23.90 10.29 13.16
CA PRO A 11 -22.84 9.34 12.81
C PRO A 11 -23.31 8.42 11.67
N PHE A 12 -22.40 8.20 10.71
CA PHE A 12 -22.67 7.27 9.61
C PHE A 12 -22.80 5.84 10.15
N LYS A 13 -23.82 5.12 9.70
CA LYS A 13 -24.03 3.71 10.01
C LYS A 13 -24.19 2.89 8.73
N VAL A 14 -23.58 1.72 8.69
CA VAL A 14 -23.81 0.74 7.63
C VAL A 14 -25.02 -0.11 8.01
N ASP A 15 -26.15 0.16 7.40
CA ASP A 15 -27.46 -0.50 7.66
C ASP A 15 -27.92 -1.39 6.51
N LYS A 16 -27.12 -1.50 5.45
CA LYS A 16 -27.39 -2.26 4.22
C LYS A 16 -26.25 -3.23 3.94
N PRO A 17 -26.49 -4.28 3.11
CA PRO A 17 -25.41 -5.16 2.64
C PRO A 17 -24.27 -4.35 2.02
N LEU A 18 -23.05 -4.62 2.51
CA LEU A 18 -21.85 -3.88 2.14
C LEU A 18 -21.22 -4.43 0.87
N ARG A 19 -20.98 -3.57 -0.11
CA ARG A 19 -20.20 -3.84 -1.31
C ARG A 19 -18.88 -3.08 -1.27
N LEU A 20 -17.77 -3.83 -1.35
CA LEU A 20 -16.44 -3.26 -1.34
C LEU A 20 -15.93 -3.08 -2.78
N ILE A 21 -15.51 -1.86 -3.09
CA ILE A 21 -14.79 -1.50 -4.32
C ILE A 21 -13.40 -1.02 -3.90
N THR A 22 -12.34 -1.62 -4.45
CA THR A 22 -10.96 -1.24 -4.12
C THR A 22 -10.21 -0.78 -5.36
N LEU A 23 -9.72 0.46 -5.33
CA LEU A 23 -8.87 1.04 -6.37
C LEU A 23 -7.43 1.05 -5.90
N PHE A 24 -6.51 0.68 -6.81
CA PHE A 24 -5.10 0.43 -6.49
C PHE A 24 -4.98 -0.68 -5.44
N SER A 25 -5.72 -1.77 -5.66
CA SER A 25 -6.02 -2.77 -4.64
C SER A 25 -4.77 -3.41 -4.03
N GLY A 26 -3.69 -3.58 -4.80
CA GLY A 26 -2.54 -4.36 -4.37
C GLY A 26 -2.97 -5.80 -4.03
N TYR A 27 -2.70 -6.22 -2.78
CA TYR A 27 -3.22 -7.48 -2.21
C TYR A 27 -4.50 -7.29 -1.37
N ASP A 28 -5.04 -6.08 -1.36
CA ASP A 28 -6.28 -5.66 -0.69
C ASP A 28 -6.33 -5.89 0.83
N SER A 29 -5.50 -5.11 1.54
CA SER A 29 -5.47 -5.10 3.01
C SER A 29 -6.80 -4.63 3.62
N GLN A 30 -7.59 -3.83 2.92
CA GLN A 30 -8.89 -3.35 3.37
C GLN A 30 -9.91 -4.49 3.44
N ALA A 31 -9.92 -5.37 2.43
CA ALA A 31 -10.75 -6.57 2.46
C ALA A 31 -10.33 -7.52 3.60
N LEU A 32 -9.01 -7.68 3.83
CA LEU A 32 -8.52 -8.45 4.98
C LEU A 32 -8.97 -7.83 6.30
N ALA A 33 -8.91 -6.51 6.45
CA ALA A 33 -9.37 -5.83 7.66
C ALA A 33 -10.86 -6.10 7.93
N LEU A 34 -11.71 -6.01 6.92
CA LEU A 34 -13.14 -6.34 7.06
C LEU A 34 -13.35 -7.80 7.47
N LYS A 35 -12.60 -8.75 6.87
CA LYS A 35 -12.64 -10.17 7.25
C LYS A 35 -12.25 -10.38 8.71
N TYR A 36 -11.15 -9.76 9.18
CA TYR A 36 -10.71 -9.87 10.57
C TYR A 36 -11.68 -9.24 11.57
N LEU A 37 -12.39 -8.19 11.16
CA LEU A 37 -13.44 -7.57 11.96
C LEU A 37 -14.74 -8.36 11.94
N GLY A 38 -14.85 -9.44 11.14
CA GLY A 38 -16.07 -10.21 10.98
C GLY A 38 -17.20 -9.45 10.28
N VAL A 39 -16.88 -8.40 9.54
CA VAL A 39 -17.88 -7.62 8.80
C VAL A 39 -18.24 -8.36 7.52
N PRO A 40 -19.51 -8.74 7.29
CA PRO A 40 -19.94 -9.34 6.04
C PRO A 40 -19.92 -8.31 4.91
N PHE A 41 -19.31 -8.66 3.78
CA PHE A 41 -19.28 -7.81 2.59
C PHE A 41 -19.18 -8.63 1.30
N GLU A 42 -19.67 -8.08 0.22
CA GLU A 42 -19.41 -8.54 -1.14
C GLU A 42 -18.14 -7.85 -1.66
N HIS A 43 -17.11 -8.62 -2.04
CA HIS A 43 -15.92 -8.09 -2.73
C HIS A 43 -16.29 -7.79 -4.17
N TYR A 44 -16.83 -6.58 -4.41
CA TYR A 44 -17.64 -6.29 -5.59
C TYR A 44 -16.80 -5.95 -6.83
N ARG A 45 -15.80 -5.05 -6.67
CA ARG A 45 -14.86 -4.67 -7.74
C ARG A 45 -13.47 -4.44 -7.18
N THR A 46 -12.47 -4.79 -7.96
CA THR A 46 -11.08 -4.43 -7.68
C THR A 46 -10.49 -3.70 -8.88
N CYS A 47 -9.44 -2.91 -8.67
CA CYS A 47 -8.69 -2.26 -9.73
C CYS A 47 -7.20 -2.34 -9.39
N GLU A 48 -6.51 -3.30 -9.99
CA GLU A 48 -5.08 -3.55 -9.83
C GLU A 48 -4.49 -3.98 -11.17
N TRP A 49 -3.45 -3.33 -11.63
CA TRP A 49 -2.87 -3.57 -12.95
C TRP A 49 -1.63 -4.46 -12.94
N ALA A 50 -0.95 -4.59 -11.81
CA ALA A 50 0.29 -5.33 -11.71
C ALA A 50 0.04 -6.83 -11.55
N ILE A 51 0.55 -7.63 -12.48
CA ILE A 51 0.37 -9.08 -12.50
C ILE A 51 0.74 -9.76 -11.18
N PRO A 52 1.87 -9.43 -10.51
CA PRO A 52 2.17 -10.05 -9.21
C PRO A 52 1.15 -9.71 -8.12
N SER A 53 0.65 -8.47 -8.09
CA SER A 53 -0.38 -8.07 -7.15
C SER A 53 -1.72 -8.73 -7.44
N ILE A 54 -2.10 -8.86 -8.73
CA ILE A 54 -3.31 -9.59 -9.14
C ILE A 54 -3.25 -11.05 -8.69
N GLN A 55 -2.07 -11.69 -8.79
CA GLN A 55 -1.88 -13.04 -8.29
C GLN A 55 -2.08 -13.10 -6.77
N ALA A 56 -1.44 -12.21 -6.01
CA ALA A 56 -1.59 -12.16 -4.56
C ALA A 56 -3.04 -11.88 -4.14
N LEU A 57 -3.72 -10.96 -4.82
CA LEU A 57 -5.13 -10.66 -4.61
C LEU A 57 -6.02 -11.89 -4.80
N LYS A 58 -5.79 -12.66 -5.90
CA LYS A 58 -6.49 -13.89 -6.20
C LYS A 58 -6.27 -14.93 -5.10
N ASP A 59 -5.03 -15.13 -4.69
CA ASP A 59 -4.66 -16.16 -3.70
C ASP A 59 -5.24 -15.84 -2.31
N LEU A 60 -5.28 -14.56 -1.91
CA LEU A 60 -5.74 -14.15 -0.58
C LEU A 60 -7.27 -14.04 -0.44
N HIS A 61 -7.96 -13.68 -1.51
CA HIS A 61 -9.38 -13.32 -1.40
C HIS A 61 -10.32 -14.18 -2.24
N PHE A 62 -9.80 -14.81 -3.28
CA PHE A 62 -10.61 -15.55 -4.26
C PHE A 62 -10.07 -16.95 -4.53
N GLU A 63 -9.33 -17.52 -3.57
CA GLU A 63 -8.70 -18.84 -3.72
C GLU A 63 -9.70 -19.95 -4.09
N SER A 64 -10.92 -19.87 -3.58
CA SER A 64 -12.00 -20.83 -3.84
C SER A 64 -12.51 -20.80 -5.28
N ASP A 65 -12.38 -19.69 -5.99
CA ASP A 65 -12.78 -19.62 -7.40
C ASP A 65 -11.75 -20.33 -8.28
N LYS A 66 -12.12 -21.50 -8.80
CA LYS A 66 -11.30 -22.33 -9.71
C LYS A 66 -11.82 -22.30 -11.14
N THR A 67 -12.72 -21.35 -11.46
CA THR A 67 -13.33 -21.23 -12.78
C THR A 67 -12.27 -20.90 -13.85
N ASP A 68 -12.24 -21.67 -14.93
CA ASP A 68 -11.48 -21.31 -16.12
C ASP A 68 -12.29 -20.40 -17.03
N TYR A 69 -12.12 -19.10 -16.86
CA TYR A 69 -12.77 -18.08 -17.68
C TYR A 69 -12.19 -17.97 -19.09
N SER A 70 -11.10 -18.68 -19.37
CA SER A 70 -10.39 -18.65 -20.65
C SER A 70 -10.75 -19.80 -21.58
N VAL A 71 -11.73 -20.64 -21.21
CA VAL A 71 -12.19 -21.76 -22.04
C VAL A 71 -12.60 -21.28 -23.44
N GLY A 72 -12.07 -21.94 -24.45
CA GLY A 72 -12.34 -21.61 -25.87
C GLY A 72 -11.55 -20.44 -26.44
N MET A 73 -10.79 -19.68 -25.60
CA MET A 73 -9.98 -18.57 -26.09
C MET A 73 -8.67 -19.06 -26.70
N SER A 74 -8.34 -18.53 -27.86
CA SER A 74 -7.03 -18.69 -28.47
C SER A 74 -5.97 -17.83 -27.77
N LYS A 75 -4.68 -18.16 -27.98
CA LYS A 75 -3.57 -17.35 -27.48
C LYS A 75 -3.65 -15.89 -27.98
N ALA A 76 -4.10 -15.67 -29.20
CA ALA A 76 -4.22 -14.33 -29.79
C ALA A 76 -5.30 -13.50 -29.09
N GLU A 77 -6.45 -14.08 -28.77
CA GLU A 77 -7.53 -13.42 -28.03
C GLU A 77 -7.13 -13.09 -26.59
N LEU A 78 -6.40 -13.99 -25.92
CA LEU A 78 -5.83 -13.73 -24.59
C LEU A 78 -4.86 -12.53 -24.63
N ILE A 79 -3.95 -12.47 -25.59
CA ILE A 79 -3.03 -11.37 -25.76
C ILE A 79 -3.78 -10.07 -26.02
N GLU A 80 -4.78 -10.08 -26.89
CA GLU A 80 -5.57 -8.89 -27.22
C GLU A 80 -6.33 -8.37 -25.98
N SER A 81 -6.94 -9.27 -25.23
CA SER A 81 -7.68 -8.93 -24.01
C SER A 81 -6.76 -8.34 -22.93
N LEU A 82 -5.62 -8.98 -22.65
CA LEU A 82 -4.65 -8.52 -21.67
C LEU A 82 -3.97 -7.20 -22.08
N TYR A 83 -3.72 -7.03 -23.38
CA TYR A 83 -3.19 -5.76 -23.89
C TYR A 83 -4.18 -4.61 -23.70
N LYS A 84 -5.46 -4.81 -24.07
CA LYS A 84 -6.51 -3.81 -23.90
C LYS A 84 -6.75 -3.46 -22.44
N SER A 85 -6.66 -4.44 -21.55
CA SER A 85 -6.83 -4.19 -20.10
C SER A 85 -5.69 -3.37 -19.49
N GLY A 86 -4.51 -3.35 -20.11
CA GLY A 86 -3.37 -2.56 -19.65
C GLY A 86 -2.60 -3.18 -18.49
N VAL A 87 -2.49 -4.51 -18.42
CA VAL A 87 -1.70 -5.19 -17.37
C VAL A 87 -0.24 -4.78 -17.38
N SER A 88 0.37 -4.71 -16.21
CA SER A 88 1.78 -4.38 -16.00
C SER A 88 2.54 -5.52 -15.33
N ALA A 89 3.80 -5.71 -15.72
CA ALA A 89 4.69 -6.67 -15.07
C ALA A 89 5.58 -6.04 -13.98
N ASP A 90 5.77 -4.72 -14.02
CA ASP A 90 6.80 -4.01 -13.25
C ASP A 90 6.30 -2.74 -12.55
N TYR A 91 5.00 -2.52 -12.49
CA TYR A 91 4.35 -1.32 -11.93
C TYR A 91 4.72 0.02 -12.62
N ASN A 92 5.43 -0.02 -13.74
CA ASN A 92 5.90 1.20 -14.40
C ASN A 92 5.09 1.55 -15.64
N LYS A 93 4.79 0.54 -16.45
CA LYS A 93 4.10 0.72 -17.73
C LYS A 93 3.29 -0.52 -18.10
N PRO A 94 2.23 -0.36 -18.91
CA PRO A 94 1.50 -1.49 -19.46
C PRO A 94 2.42 -2.36 -20.36
N LEU A 95 2.12 -3.65 -20.41
CA LEU A 95 2.78 -4.57 -21.33
C LEU A 95 2.34 -4.31 -22.78
N THR A 96 3.29 -4.30 -23.68
CA THR A 96 3.03 -4.28 -25.12
C THR A 96 2.59 -5.65 -25.63
N LYS A 97 1.91 -5.70 -26.79
CA LYS A 97 1.55 -6.98 -27.46
C LYS A 97 2.77 -7.86 -27.67
N ALA A 98 3.88 -7.29 -28.11
CA ALA A 98 5.13 -8.02 -28.34
C ALA A 98 5.70 -8.65 -27.06
N GLN A 99 5.55 -7.99 -25.91
CA GLN A 99 5.95 -8.56 -24.62
C GLN A 99 5.01 -9.69 -24.19
N LEU A 100 3.69 -9.52 -24.35
CA LEU A 100 2.70 -10.56 -24.08
C LEU A 100 2.88 -11.80 -24.97
N GLN A 101 3.26 -11.63 -26.25
CA GLN A 101 3.54 -12.73 -27.17
C GLN A 101 4.65 -13.67 -26.68
N ARG A 102 5.62 -13.14 -25.89
CA ARG A 102 6.71 -13.93 -25.28
C ARG A 102 6.25 -14.81 -24.12
N TYR A 103 5.04 -14.59 -23.61
CA TYR A 103 4.50 -15.43 -22.53
C TYR A 103 3.94 -16.74 -23.11
N GLY A 104 4.17 -17.82 -22.38
CA GLY A 104 3.50 -19.10 -22.67
C GLY A 104 1.97 -18.97 -22.48
N GLU A 105 1.22 -19.75 -23.24
CA GLU A 105 -0.25 -19.70 -23.20
C GLU A 105 -0.81 -19.98 -21.80
N SER A 106 -0.26 -20.94 -21.07
CA SER A 106 -0.66 -21.23 -19.69
C SER A 106 -0.54 -20.00 -18.77
N LYS A 107 0.54 -19.23 -18.90
CA LYS A 107 0.71 -17.98 -18.12
C LYS A 107 -0.32 -16.92 -18.51
N LEU A 108 -0.62 -16.77 -19.79
CA LEU A 108 -1.64 -15.82 -20.25
C LEU A 108 -3.02 -16.19 -19.72
N ARG A 109 -3.39 -17.49 -19.74
CA ARG A 109 -4.62 -18.00 -19.15
C ARG A 109 -4.69 -17.74 -17.65
N THR A 110 -3.61 -18.01 -16.94
CA THR A 110 -3.53 -17.72 -15.48
C THR A 110 -3.80 -16.25 -15.18
N ILE A 111 -3.14 -15.33 -15.89
CA ILE A 111 -3.33 -13.88 -15.68
C ILE A 111 -4.79 -13.51 -16.01
N TYR A 112 -5.33 -13.96 -17.12
CA TYR A 112 -6.71 -13.69 -17.52
C TYR A 112 -7.71 -14.19 -16.50
N ASN A 113 -7.58 -15.46 -16.07
CA ASN A 113 -8.46 -16.08 -15.07
C ASN A 113 -8.39 -15.35 -13.72
N ASN A 114 -7.20 -14.95 -13.27
CA ASN A 114 -7.06 -14.18 -12.03
C ASN A 114 -7.78 -12.83 -12.11
N ILE A 115 -7.66 -12.12 -13.24
CA ILE A 115 -8.38 -10.86 -13.47
C ILE A 115 -9.89 -11.08 -13.38
N ARG A 116 -10.42 -12.13 -14.02
CA ARG A 116 -11.84 -12.42 -14.03
C ARG A 116 -12.37 -12.84 -12.67
N ALA A 117 -11.65 -13.74 -11.98
CA ALA A 117 -12.02 -14.21 -10.65
C ALA A 117 -12.08 -13.06 -9.61
N CYS A 118 -11.22 -12.06 -9.76
CA CYS A 118 -11.18 -10.90 -8.86
C CYS A 118 -12.14 -9.77 -9.26
N ASN A 119 -12.98 -9.91 -10.26
CA ASN A 119 -13.78 -8.82 -10.82
C ASN A 119 -12.94 -7.54 -11.06
N ASN A 120 -11.74 -7.72 -11.62
CA ASN A 120 -10.70 -6.70 -11.65
C ASN A 120 -10.78 -5.85 -12.92
N LEU A 121 -10.88 -4.53 -12.73
CA LEU A 121 -10.90 -3.52 -13.80
C LEU A 121 -9.50 -3.27 -14.40
N VAL A 122 -8.45 -3.77 -13.78
CA VAL A 122 -7.05 -3.70 -14.17
C VAL A 122 -6.51 -2.26 -14.12
N SER A 123 -6.57 -1.52 -15.23
CA SER A 123 -6.00 -0.17 -15.31
C SER A 123 -7.06 0.88 -14.98
N ILE A 124 -6.81 1.69 -13.96
CA ILE A 124 -7.71 2.78 -13.59
C ILE A 124 -7.87 3.80 -14.73
N CYS A 125 -6.84 3.98 -15.56
CA CYS A 125 -6.89 4.89 -16.72
C CYS A 125 -7.81 4.39 -17.83
N ASN A 126 -8.07 3.07 -17.89
CA ASN A 126 -8.95 2.44 -18.88
C ASN A 126 -10.37 2.25 -18.35
N ALA A 127 -10.51 2.18 -17.03
CA ALA A 127 -11.81 2.02 -16.38
C ALA A 127 -12.67 3.29 -16.55
N LYS A 128 -13.97 3.09 -16.68
CA LYS A 128 -14.99 4.15 -16.71
C LYS A 128 -15.81 4.12 -15.43
N GLY A 129 -16.49 5.22 -15.11
CA GLY A 129 -17.37 5.27 -13.95
C GLY A 129 -18.45 4.18 -13.94
N GLU A 130 -18.99 3.82 -15.11
CA GLU A 130 -19.96 2.74 -15.25
C GLU A 130 -19.40 1.35 -14.89
N ASP A 131 -18.09 1.11 -15.07
CA ASP A 131 -17.44 -0.18 -14.75
C ASP A 131 -17.36 -0.43 -13.24
N LEU A 132 -17.43 0.64 -12.40
CA LEU A 132 -17.55 0.48 -10.95
C LEU A 132 -18.84 -0.26 -10.57
N GLY A 133 -19.88 -0.21 -11.42
CA GLY A 133 -21.13 -0.93 -11.27
C GLY A 133 -21.96 -0.44 -10.08
N ILE A 134 -21.74 0.79 -9.59
CA ILE A 134 -22.50 1.37 -8.49
C ILE A 134 -23.93 1.65 -8.94
N LYS A 135 -24.86 0.97 -8.30
CA LYS A 135 -26.31 1.06 -8.56
C LYS A 135 -27.10 0.55 -7.37
N ASP A 136 -28.38 0.85 -7.34
CA ASP A 136 -29.26 0.41 -6.25
C ASP A 136 -28.74 0.83 -4.87
N THR A 137 -28.27 2.07 -4.73
CA THR A 137 -27.70 2.60 -3.48
C THR A 137 -28.73 2.75 -2.36
N ASP A 138 -30.00 2.58 -2.69
CA ASP A 138 -31.09 2.39 -1.74
C ASP A 138 -31.08 1.00 -1.07
N LYS A 139 -30.50 -0.02 -1.74
CA LYS A 139 -30.43 -1.42 -1.26
C LYS A 139 -29.06 -1.80 -0.74
N TYR A 140 -27.99 -1.22 -1.26
CA TYR A 140 -26.62 -1.56 -0.95
C TYR A 140 -25.83 -0.36 -0.45
N CYS A 141 -24.93 -0.60 0.50
CA CYS A 141 -23.92 0.36 0.91
C CYS A 141 -22.61 0.07 0.16
N TYR A 142 -22.07 1.05 -0.55
CA TYR A 142 -20.79 0.92 -1.24
C TYR A 142 -19.69 1.61 -0.45
N LEU A 143 -18.66 0.84 -0.10
CA LEU A 143 -17.39 1.34 0.40
C LEU A 143 -16.38 1.32 -0.75
N LEU A 144 -15.94 2.48 -1.21
CA LEU A 144 -14.87 2.60 -2.19
C LEU A 144 -13.59 3.00 -1.48
N THR A 145 -12.57 2.16 -1.58
CA THR A 145 -11.24 2.46 -1.02
C THR A 145 -10.24 2.76 -2.12
N TYR A 146 -9.29 3.67 -1.85
CA TYR A 146 -8.27 4.04 -2.82
C TYR A 146 -6.96 4.44 -2.13
N SER A 147 -5.89 3.74 -2.51
CA SER A 147 -4.52 3.96 -2.02
C SER A 147 -3.61 4.24 -3.21
N PHE A 148 -3.76 5.43 -3.79
CA PHE A 148 -3.02 5.81 -4.99
C PHE A 148 -1.50 5.87 -4.73
N PRO A 149 -0.64 5.70 -5.78
CA PRO A 149 0.80 5.62 -5.61
C PRO A 149 1.40 6.80 -4.85
N CYS A 150 2.20 6.52 -3.82
CA CYS A 150 2.83 7.52 -2.95
C CYS A 150 4.27 7.87 -3.35
N GLN A 151 4.79 7.30 -4.44
CA GLN A 151 6.22 7.38 -4.80
C GLN A 151 6.70 8.81 -5.07
N ASP A 152 5.84 9.66 -5.60
CA ASP A 152 6.16 11.06 -5.87
C ASP A 152 5.84 12.00 -4.69
N LEU A 153 5.16 11.49 -3.64
CA LEU A 153 4.85 12.24 -2.42
C LEU A 153 5.95 12.09 -1.36
N SER A 154 6.57 10.90 -1.29
CA SER A 154 7.50 10.57 -0.22
C SER A 154 8.85 11.27 -0.39
N ALA A 155 9.52 11.57 0.74
CA ALA A 155 10.88 12.09 0.75
C ALA A 155 11.92 11.11 0.14
N ALA A 156 11.61 9.81 0.12
CA ALA A 156 12.40 8.77 -0.54
C ALA A 156 12.15 8.68 -2.05
N GLY A 157 11.11 9.35 -2.55
CA GLY A 157 10.80 9.54 -3.96
C GLY A 157 11.34 10.87 -4.49
N LEU A 158 10.99 11.19 -5.73
CA LEU A 158 11.47 12.42 -6.37
C LEU A 158 10.76 13.69 -5.87
N GLY A 159 9.79 13.56 -4.94
CA GLY A 159 9.05 14.69 -4.38
C GLY A 159 8.32 15.55 -5.42
N LYS A 160 7.91 14.95 -6.55
CA LYS A 160 7.26 15.64 -7.69
C LYS A 160 5.82 16.07 -7.41
N GLY A 161 5.26 15.59 -6.27
CA GLY A 161 3.91 15.94 -5.85
C GLY A 161 2.80 15.16 -6.57
N MET A 162 1.58 15.62 -6.34
CA MET A 162 0.35 15.03 -6.92
C MET A 162 -0.51 16.07 -7.64
N GLU A 163 0.09 17.13 -8.13
CA GLU A 163 -0.64 18.19 -8.81
C GLU A 163 -1.36 17.66 -10.06
N ARG A 164 -2.50 18.27 -10.35
CA ARG A 164 -3.31 17.95 -11.53
C ARG A 164 -2.50 18.18 -12.81
N GLY A 165 -2.50 17.18 -13.69
CA GLY A 165 -1.74 17.26 -14.96
C GLY A 165 -0.23 17.12 -14.83
N SER A 166 0.29 16.81 -13.65
CA SER A 166 1.75 16.63 -13.42
C SER A 166 2.36 15.42 -14.13
N GLY A 167 1.53 14.47 -14.60
CA GLY A 167 2.00 13.21 -15.17
C GLY A 167 2.72 12.30 -14.15
N THR A 168 2.66 12.63 -12.87
CA THR A 168 3.23 11.84 -11.79
C THR A 168 2.36 10.63 -11.46
N ARG A 169 2.95 9.61 -10.85
CA ARG A 169 2.19 8.45 -10.38
C ARG A 169 1.22 8.83 -9.27
N SER A 170 1.60 9.77 -8.41
CA SER A 170 0.72 10.28 -7.36
C SER A 170 -0.42 11.13 -7.92
N GLY A 171 -0.31 11.63 -9.15
CA GLY A 171 -1.39 12.26 -9.92
C GLY A 171 -2.53 11.31 -10.30
N MET A 172 -2.38 9.98 -10.08
CA MET A 172 -3.48 9.01 -10.27
C MET A 172 -4.66 9.24 -9.32
N LEU A 173 -4.53 10.10 -8.31
CA LEU A 173 -5.68 10.58 -7.53
C LEU A 173 -6.76 11.19 -8.44
N TRP A 174 -6.37 11.89 -9.50
CA TRP A 174 -7.31 12.55 -10.41
C TRP A 174 -8.07 11.59 -11.32
N GLU A 175 -7.61 10.35 -11.45
CA GLU A 175 -8.38 9.27 -12.06
C GLU A 175 -9.54 8.83 -11.17
N VAL A 176 -9.36 8.85 -9.84
CA VAL A 176 -10.46 8.62 -8.89
C VAL A 176 -11.53 9.72 -9.04
N GLU A 177 -11.09 10.98 -9.17
CA GLU A 177 -12.01 12.11 -9.45
C GLU A 177 -12.80 11.87 -10.74
N ARG A 178 -12.12 11.46 -11.82
CA ARG A 178 -12.76 11.19 -13.10
C ARG A 178 -13.83 10.11 -12.96
N LEU A 179 -13.49 9.00 -12.32
CA LEU A 179 -14.44 7.90 -12.09
C LEU A 179 -15.67 8.36 -11.29
N LEU A 180 -15.46 9.13 -10.21
CA LEU A 180 -16.58 9.65 -9.41
C LEU A 180 -17.45 10.63 -10.19
N LYS A 181 -16.90 11.39 -11.15
CA LYS A 181 -17.68 12.26 -12.04
C LYS A 181 -18.48 11.50 -13.08
N GLU A 182 -17.96 10.37 -13.54
CA GLU A 182 -18.57 9.56 -14.58
C GLU A 182 -19.66 8.61 -14.04
N THR A 183 -19.61 8.26 -12.75
CA THR A 183 -20.60 7.36 -12.18
C THR A 183 -21.95 8.05 -11.96
N LYS A 184 -23.05 7.31 -12.16
CA LYS A 184 -24.41 7.84 -12.00
C LYS A 184 -24.85 7.94 -10.56
N GLU A 185 -24.47 6.95 -9.75
CA GLU A 185 -24.71 6.91 -8.30
C GLU A 185 -23.36 6.92 -7.59
N LEU A 186 -23.30 7.61 -6.46
CA LEU A 186 -22.07 7.74 -5.69
C LEU A 186 -21.97 6.68 -4.59
N PRO A 187 -20.77 6.15 -4.30
CA PRO A 187 -20.57 5.28 -3.14
C PRO A 187 -20.84 6.07 -1.84
N GLN A 188 -21.48 5.45 -0.86
CA GLN A 188 -21.81 6.13 0.40
C GLN A 188 -20.59 6.46 1.24
N VAL A 189 -19.53 5.63 1.13
CA VAL A 189 -18.30 5.82 1.90
C VAL A 189 -17.09 5.73 0.99
N LEU A 190 -16.19 6.70 1.13
CA LEU A 190 -14.87 6.70 0.53
C LEU A 190 -13.81 6.56 1.64
N LEU A 191 -12.82 5.70 1.43
CA LEU A 191 -11.68 5.54 2.33
C LEU A 191 -10.37 5.71 1.54
N MET A 192 -9.67 6.81 1.79
CA MET A 192 -8.32 7.04 1.30
C MET A 192 -7.28 6.56 2.31
N GLU A 193 -6.23 5.89 1.82
CA GLU A 193 -5.00 5.69 2.58
C GLU A 193 -3.82 6.21 1.77
N ASN A 194 -2.89 6.92 2.42
CA ASN A 194 -1.63 7.32 1.81
C ASN A 194 -0.57 7.65 2.87
N VAL A 195 0.65 7.95 2.44
CA VAL A 195 1.70 8.45 3.33
C VAL A 195 1.32 9.83 3.90
N LYS A 196 1.81 10.16 5.13
CA LYS A 196 1.50 11.45 5.78
C LYS A 196 1.86 12.67 4.93
N GLN A 197 2.80 12.53 4.00
CA GLN A 197 3.21 13.60 3.10
C GLN A 197 2.10 14.07 2.15
N VAL A 198 1.01 13.31 2.00
CA VAL A 198 -0.16 13.73 1.21
C VAL A 198 -0.75 15.06 1.72
N ILE A 199 -0.69 15.30 3.05
CA ILE A 199 -1.09 16.55 3.71
C ILE A 199 0.09 17.46 4.05
N GLY A 200 1.30 17.14 3.58
CA GLY A 200 2.49 17.95 3.79
C GLY A 200 2.48 19.23 2.95
N GLN A 201 3.32 20.22 3.34
CA GLN A 201 3.35 21.56 2.72
C GLN A 201 3.38 21.55 1.19
N LYS A 202 4.10 20.63 0.57
CA LYS A 202 4.20 20.52 -0.90
C LYS A 202 2.90 20.05 -1.57
N ASN A 203 2.09 19.28 -0.87
CA ASN A 203 0.91 18.62 -1.44
C ASN A 203 -0.41 19.17 -0.90
N ILE A 204 -0.35 20.03 0.14
CA ILE A 204 -1.55 20.52 0.85
C ILE A 204 -2.53 21.23 -0.07
N LYS A 205 -2.04 21.94 -1.09
CA LYS A 205 -2.89 22.62 -2.08
C LYS A 205 -3.70 21.62 -2.89
N ALA A 206 -3.05 20.62 -3.49
CA ALA A 206 -3.73 19.57 -4.25
C ALA A 206 -4.65 18.71 -3.36
N PHE A 207 -4.26 18.48 -2.10
CA PHE A 207 -5.12 17.79 -1.13
C PHE A 207 -6.38 18.63 -0.82
N ALA A 208 -6.24 19.94 -0.63
CA ALA A 208 -7.38 20.83 -0.42
C ALA A 208 -8.32 20.87 -1.64
N GLU A 209 -7.78 20.88 -2.86
CA GLU A 209 -8.57 20.78 -4.10
C GLU A 209 -9.37 19.47 -4.14
N TRP A 210 -8.75 18.36 -3.72
CA TRP A 210 -9.41 17.07 -3.62
C TRP A 210 -10.57 17.07 -2.61
N VAL A 211 -10.32 17.59 -1.40
CA VAL A 211 -11.38 17.71 -0.37
C VAL A 211 -12.52 18.60 -0.86
N ALA A 212 -12.20 19.75 -1.46
CA ALA A 212 -13.21 20.65 -2.01
C ALA A 212 -14.03 20.03 -3.16
N PHE A 213 -13.42 19.13 -3.94
CA PHE A 213 -14.15 18.36 -4.94
C PHE A 213 -15.14 17.39 -4.30
N LEU A 214 -14.73 16.66 -3.27
CA LEU A 214 -15.60 15.74 -2.55
C LEU A 214 -16.76 16.45 -1.85
N ASP A 215 -16.49 17.62 -1.26
CA ASP A 215 -17.50 18.47 -0.65
C ASP A 215 -18.58 18.90 -1.66
N LYS A 216 -18.18 19.29 -2.88
CA LYS A 216 -19.11 19.59 -3.96
C LYS A 216 -19.99 18.41 -4.40
N LEU A 217 -19.53 17.20 -4.19
CA LEU A 217 -20.33 15.98 -4.43
C LEU A 217 -21.24 15.62 -3.25
N GLY A 218 -21.17 16.36 -2.14
CA GLY A 218 -21.97 16.14 -0.93
C GLY A 218 -21.32 15.18 0.08
N TYR A 219 -20.01 14.97 0.00
CA TYR A 219 -19.28 14.20 1.02
C TYR A 219 -18.79 15.11 2.15
N HIS A 220 -18.90 14.62 3.36
CA HIS A 220 -18.22 15.16 4.53
C HIS A 220 -16.95 14.36 4.81
N SER A 221 -15.80 15.01 4.76
CA SER A 221 -14.49 14.36 4.85
C SER A 221 -13.77 14.66 6.14
N LYS A 222 -13.26 13.63 6.80
CA LYS A 222 -12.41 13.74 7.98
C LYS A 222 -11.12 12.93 7.76
N TRP A 223 -9.98 13.46 8.15
CA TRP A 223 -8.70 12.78 7.98
C TRP A 223 -7.84 12.86 9.23
N GLN A 224 -7.00 11.86 9.40
CA GLN A 224 -6.07 11.74 10.51
C GLN A 224 -4.81 11.00 10.08
N VAL A 225 -3.66 11.43 10.60
CA VAL A 225 -2.43 10.62 10.52
C VAL A 225 -2.44 9.65 11.69
N ILE A 226 -2.34 8.37 11.37
CA ILE A 226 -2.39 7.26 12.32
C ILE A 226 -1.09 6.47 12.19
N ASN A 227 -0.48 6.11 13.33
CA ASN A 227 0.62 5.15 13.35
C ASN A 227 0.10 3.76 13.71
N ALA A 228 0.59 2.73 13.05
CA ALA A 228 0.22 1.35 13.37
C ALA A 228 0.50 0.98 14.83
N THR A 229 1.54 1.57 15.44
CA THR A 229 1.85 1.39 16.88
C THR A 229 0.74 1.89 17.80
N ASP A 230 -0.04 2.87 17.38
CA ASP A 230 -1.17 3.40 18.17
C ASP A 230 -2.28 2.35 18.35
N PHE A 231 -2.27 1.33 17.50
CA PHE A 231 -3.26 0.24 17.48
C PHE A 231 -2.64 -1.14 17.75
N SER A 232 -1.58 -1.17 18.54
CA SER A 232 -0.92 -2.41 18.98
C SER A 232 -0.30 -3.26 17.87
N ILE A 233 0.05 -2.64 16.75
CA ILE A 233 0.85 -3.28 15.71
C ILE A 233 2.31 -2.87 15.93
N PRO A 234 3.25 -3.80 16.14
CA PRO A 234 4.65 -3.47 16.44
C PRO A 234 5.42 -3.04 15.19
N GLN A 235 4.86 -2.07 14.47
CA GLN A 235 5.42 -1.47 13.27
C GLN A 235 5.27 0.05 13.31
N ASN A 236 6.38 0.78 13.17
CA ASN A 236 6.32 2.23 13.00
C ASN A 236 5.92 2.57 11.56
N ARG A 237 4.60 2.75 11.35
CA ARG A 237 4.01 3.02 10.04
C ARG A 237 2.96 4.12 10.17
N GLU A 238 3.37 5.37 9.88
CA GLU A 238 2.44 6.50 9.82
C GLU A 238 1.76 6.56 8.46
N ARG A 239 0.44 6.68 8.48
CA ARG A 239 -0.38 6.88 7.28
C ARG A 239 -1.46 7.91 7.52
N CYS A 240 -1.75 8.69 6.49
CA CYS A 240 -2.92 9.54 6.45
C CYS A 240 -4.10 8.72 5.94
N PHE A 241 -5.11 8.58 6.78
CA PHE A 241 -6.41 8.04 6.41
C PHE A 241 -7.39 9.20 6.27
N MET A 242 -8.23 9.15 5.23
CA MET A 242 -9.37 10.05 5.09
C MET A 242 -10.61 9.23 4.83
N VAL A 243 -11.63 9.44 5.65
CA VAL A 243 -12.96 8.89 5.46
C VAL A 243 -13.88 10.01 5.01
N SER A 244 -14.59 9.79 3.91
CA SER A 244 -15.58 10.72 3.38
C SER A 244 -16.91 10.01 3.30
N VAL A 245 -17.92 10.54 3.93
CA VAL A 245 -19.29 9.97 3.97
C VAL A 245 -20.25 10.87 3.22
N LEU A 246 -21.10 10.26 2.39
CA LEU A 246 -22.07 10.96 1.58
C LEU A 246 -23.29 11.38 2.41
N GLY A 247 -23.78 12.58 2.19
CA GLY A 247 -24.96 13.13 2.90
C GLY A 247 -24.60 13.73 4.26
N ASN A 248 -25.62 14.06 5.06
CA ASN A 248 -25.46 14.78 6.32
C ASN A 248 -25.01 13.84 7.47
N HIS A 249 -23.85 13.18 7.27
CA HIS A 249 -23.29 12.23 8.24
C HIS A 249 -21.83 12.58 8.54
N TYR A 250 -21.35 12.13 9.72
CA TYR A 250 -19.97 12.25 10.10
C TYR A 250 -19.34 10.89 10.46
N TYR A 251 -18.01 10.84 10.47
CA TYR A 251 -17.22 9.70 10.92
C TYR A 251 -16.23 10.14 12.01
N GLU A 252 -16.08 9.32 13.04
CA GLU A 252 -15.06 9.52 14.06
C GLU A 252 -14.00 8.44 14.00
N PHE A 253 -12.73 8.87 14.00
CA PHE A 253 -11.62 7.94 14.09
C PHE A 253 -11.56 7.27 15.45
N PRO A 254 -11.17 5.98 15.52
CA PRO A 254 -11.02 5.28 16.78
C PRO A 254 -9.89 5.90 17.60
N LYS A 255 -10.04 5.87 18.91
CA LYS A 255 -9.00 6.31 19.85
C LYS A 255 -7.86 5.30 19.86
N ALA A 256 -6.62 5.81 19.97
CA ALA A 256 -5.44 4.98 20.12
C ALA A 256 -5.54 4.08 21.37
N ILE A 257 -5.16 2.82 21.23
CA ILE A 257 -5.15 1.82 22.33
C ILE A 257 -3.74 1.57 22.88
N GLY A 258 -2.74 2.21 22.28
CA GLY A 258 -1.34 2.06 22.59
C GLY A 258 -0.71 0.77 22.07
N ASN A 259 0.60 0.67 22.17
CA ASN A 259 1.35 -0.50 21.71
C ASN A 259 1.43 -1.56 22.84
N LYS A 260 0.72 -2.67 22.67
CA LYS A 260 0.70 -3.80 23.60
C LYS A 260 1.53 -4.99 23.10
N LEU A 261 1.68 -5.12 21.77
CA LEU A 261 2.44 -6.21 21.15
C LEU A 261 3.87 -5.77 20.85
N LYS A 262 4.79 -6.71 21.01
CA LYS A 262 6.21 -6.56 20.64
C LYS A 262 6.48 -7.30 19.34
N LEU A 263 7.53 -6.90 18.61
CA LEU A 263 7.89 -7.58 17.38
C LEU A 263 8.02 -9.10 17.55
N LYS A 264 8.63 -9.55 18.63
CA LYS A 264 8.78 -10.99 18.95
C LYS A 264 7.46 -11.76 19.04
N ASP A 265 6.36 -11.08 19.39
CA ASP A 265 5.05 -11.71 19.57
C ASP A 265 4.37 -12.02 18.23
N VAL A 266 4.83 -11.39 17.14
CA VAL A 266 4.29 -11.55 15.77
C VAL A 266 5.24 -12.30 14.83
N LEU A 267 6.45 -12.67 15.30
CA LEU A 267 7.38 -13.45 14.50
C LEU A 267 6.98 -14.92 14.46
N GLU A 268 7.06 -15.52 13.29
CA GLU A 268 6.88 -16.97 13.12
C GLU A 268 8.00 -17.73 13.85
N LYS A 269 7.62 -18.78 14.58
CA LYS A 269 8.58 -19.60 15.34
C LYS A 269 9.29 -20.64 14.49
N ASN A 270 8.61 -21.16 13.47
CA ASN A 270 9.11 -22.23 12.60
C ASN A 270 9.12 -21.73 11.16
N VAL A 271 10.22 -21.09 10.78
CA VAL A 271 10.42 -20.55 9.43
C VAL A 271 11.21 -21.55 8.59
N ALA A 272 10.75 -21.84 7.37
CA ALA A 272 11.46 -22.75 6.48
C ALA A 272 12.85 -22.19 6.11
N GLU A 273 13.86 -23.07 6.02
CA GLU A 273 15.27 -22.74 5.78
C GLU A 273 15.47 -21.79 4.59
N ARG A 274 14.67 -21.93 3.54
CA ARG A 274 14.74 -21.09 2.33
C ARG A 274 14.52 -19.60 2.59
N TYR A 275 13.93 -19.22 3.72
CA TYR A 275 13.67 -17.81 4.08
C TYR A 275 14.79 -17.20 4.93
N TYR A 276 15.74 -18.00 5.41
CA TYR A 276 16.92 -17.49 6.10
C TYR A 276 17.97 -17.01 5.10
N LEU A 277 18.68 -15.96 5.48
CA LEU A 277 19.84 -15.53 4.71
C LEU A 277 20.94 -16.57 4.81
N LYS A 278 21.62 -16.82 3.69
CA LYS A 278 22.82 -17.67 3.68
C LYS A 278 23.90 -17.03 4.57
N GLU A 279 24.62 -17.84 5.31
CA GLU A 279 25.68 -17.38 6.21
C GLU A 279 26.71 -16.48 5.50
N THR A 280 27.04 -16.79 4.25
CA THR A 280 27.92 -15.96 3.42
C THR A 280 27.41 -14.53 3.23
N ILE A 281 26.10 -14.34 3.11
CA ILE A 281 25.47 -13.01 2.97
C ILE A 281 25.49 -12.28 4.30
N VAL A 282 25.19 -12.98 5.40
CA VAL A 282 25.24 -12.42 6.74
C VAL A 282 26.66 -11.94 7.07
N ASN A 283 27.68 -12.77 6.84
CA ASN A 283 29.07 -12.44 7.07
C ASN A 283 29.54 -11.26 6.20
N TYR A 284 29.12 -11.22 4.94
CA TYR A 284 29.39 -10.06 4.06
C TYR A 284 28.87 -8.75 4.66
N PHE A 285 27.63 -8.72 5.15
CA PHE A 285 27.07 -7.52 5.74
C PHE A 285 27.74 -7.11 7.05
N ILE A 286 28.12 -8.08 7.90
CA ILE A 286 28.85 -7.81 9.15
C ILE A 286 30.20 -7.19 8.79
N GLN A 287 31.00 -7.85 7.97
CA GLN A 287 32.32 -7.35 7.57
C GLN A 287 32.23 -5.97 6.92
N HIS A 288 31.25 -5.75 6.02
CA HIS A 288 31.08 -4.47 5.33
C HIS A 288 30.66 -3.35 6.28
N THR A 289 29.95 -3.65 7.34
CA THR A 289 29.61 -2.69 8.40
C THR A 289 30.84 -2.31 9.20
N GLU A 290 31.66 -3.29 9.60
CA GLU A 290 32.91 -3.06 10.34
C GLU A 290 33.88 -2.22 9.53
N GLU A 291 34.15 -2.57 8.28
CA GLU A 291 34.98 -1.78 7.37
C GLU A 291 34.48 -0.36 7.16
N SER A 292 33.16 -0.17 7.14
CA SER A 292 32.55 1.14 6.93
C SER A 292 32.61 2.01 8.20
N ILE A 293 32.56 1.39 9.36
CA ILE A 293 32.82 2.07 10.64
C ILE A 293 34.27 2.57 10.69
N GLU A 294 35.23 1.71 10.32
CA GLU A 294 36.65 2.07 10.31
C GLU A 294 36.95 3.20 9.31
N LYS A 295 36.39 3.10 8.10
CA LYS A 295 36.59 4.10 7.03
C LYS A 295 35.77 5.37 7.21
N LYS A 296 34.89 5.45 8.20
CA LYS A 296 33.94 6.57 8.45
C LYS A 296 33.11 6.94 7.22
N ASN A 297 32.84 5.98 6.32
CA ASN A 297 32.18 6.25 5.04
C ASN A 297 30.64 6.24 5.11
N GLY A 298 30.07 6.14 6.30
CA GLY A 298 28.62 6.22 6.53
C GLY A 298 27.83 4.95 6.19
N PHE A 299 28.43 3.92 5.61
CA PHE A 299 27.75 2.64 5.43
C PHE A 299 27.57 1.96 6.78
N ARG A 300 26.35 1.45 7.00
CA ARG A 300 26.01 0.67 8.20
C ARG A 300 25.00 -0.39 7.77
N PHE A 301 25.24 -1.62 8.18
CA PHE A 301 24.22 -2.66 8.06
C PHE A 301 23.11 -2.37 9.08
N ALA A 302 22.01 -1.87 8.55
CA ALA A 302 20.84 -1.50 9.32
C ALA A 302 19.63 -2.14 8.70
N PRO A 303 19.17 -3.28 9.19
CA PRO A 303 18.13 -4.09 8.53
C PRO A 303 16.81 -3.36 8.30
N THR A 304 16.62 -2.17 8.87
CA THR A 304 15.31 -1.51 8.88
C THR A 304 15.30 -0.06 8.43
N CYS A 305 16.43 0.48 7.93
CA CYS A 305 16.48 1.86 7.49
C CYS A 305 16.25 1.99 5.99
N GLY A 306 15.06 2.41 5.61
CA GLY A 306 14.80 2.99 4.30
C GLY A 306 15.09 4.49 4.33
N GLY A 307 16.13 4.96 3.66
CA GLY A 307 16.42 6.37 3.53
C GLY A 307 17.72 6.62 2.78
N ASP A 308 17.82 7.77 2.14
CA ASP A 308 19.01 8.17 1.38
C ASP A 308 20.13 8.53 2.38
N TRP A 309 21.10 7.64 2.49
CA TRP A 309 22.23 7.73 3.40
C TRP A 309 23.23 8.83 3.08
N LYS A 310 23.17 9.34 1.86
CA LYS A 310 24.21 10.26 1.36
C LYS A 310 24.07 11.70 1.88
N ASN A 311 22.90 12.09 2.39
CA ASN A 311 22.57 13.49 2.64
C ASN A 311 22.22 13.85 4.10
N HIS A 312 22.43 12.95 5.06
CA HIS A 312 22.12 13.26 6.47
C HIS A 312 23.37 13.17 7.36
N ASN A 313 23.67 14.26 8.05
CA ASN A 313 24.64 14.29 9.14
C ASN A 313 24.13 13.46 10.32
N ASP A 314 25.02 12.98 11.18
CA ASP A 314 24.69 12.03 12.25
C ASP A 314 23.68 12.58 13.27
N GLU A 315 23.59 13.91 13.43
CA GLU A 315 22.65 14.56 14.36
C GLU A 315 21.19 14.45 13.95
N SER A 316 20.89 14.49 12.63
CA SER A 316 19.52 14.32 12.13
C SER A 316 18.99 12.90 12.31
N ARG A 317 19.87 11.92 12.50
CA ARG A 317 19.51 10.50 12.65
C ARG A 317 19.00 10.16 14.04
N GLU A 318 19.57 10.77 15.09
CA GLU A 318 19.09 10.58 16.45
C GLU A 318 17.78 11.32 16.73
N GLN A 319 17.62 12.53 16.17
CA GLN A 319 16.40 13.33 16.38
C GLN A 319 15.16 12.73 15.71
N ASN A 320 15.33 11.94 14.65
CA ASN A 320 14.23 11.33 13.91
C ASN A 320 13.80 9.93 14.44
N GLY A 321 14.35 9.49 15.58
CA GLY A 321 13.92 8.26 16.25
C GLY A 321 14.02 6.99 15.39
N ARG A 322 14.96 6.94 14.45
CA ARG A 322 15.20 5.77 13.61
C ARG A 322 15.86 4.67 14.42
N GLN A 323 15.06 3.88 15.07
CA GLN A 323 15.53 2.71 15.83
C GLN A 323 15.65 1.51 14.90
N LEU A 324 16.76 0.82 15.03
CA LEU A 324 17.07 -0.41 14.31
C LEU A 324 16.59 -1.61 15.09
N HIS A 325 16.16 -2.67 14.38
CA HIS A 325 15.75 -3.89 15.03
C HIS A 325 16.91 -4.70 15.54
N LYS A 326 16.58 -5.46 16.57
CA LYS A 326 17.35 -6.41 17.35
C LYS A 326 18.77 -6.64 16.83
N GLY A 327 19.73 -5.97 17.46
CA GLY A 327 21.12 -6.28 17.32
C GLY A 327 22.06 -5.10 17.09
N VAL A 328 21.69 -4.09 16.32
CA VAL A 328 22.70 -3.06 15.99
C VAL A 328 22.11 -1.65 15.98
N VAL A 329 22.48 -0.83 16.92
CA VAL A 329 22.30 0.62 16.89
C VAL A 329 23.66 1.28 16.71
N VAL A 330 23.79 2.17 15.72
CA VAL A 330 24.99 2.95 15.52
C VAL A 330 24.86 4.29 16.25
N SER A 331 25.73 4.57 17.18
CA SER A 331 25.79 5.85 17.91
C SER A 331 26.37 6.97 17.03
N LYS A 332 26.20 8.23 17.49
CA LYS A 332 26.82 9.43 16.89
C LYS A 332 28.32 9.29 16.58
N CYS A 333 29.05 8.49 17.33
CA CYS A 333 30.49 8.32 17.18
C CYS A 333 30.87 7.12 16.32
N GLY A 334 29.93 6.47 15.65
CA GLY A 334 30.19 5.23 14.91
C GLY A 334 30.37 4.00 15.79
N LYS A 335 30.11 4.08 17.10
CA LYS A 335 30.11 2.91 17.98
C LYS A 335 28.83 2.10 17.74
N VAL A 336 29.00 0.79 17.61
CA VAL A 336 27.90 -0.17 17.56
C VAL A 336 27.36 -0.34 18.98
N ILE A 337 26.09 -0.08 19.17
CA ILE A 337 25.38 -0.30 20.43
C ILE A 337 24.31 -1.35 20.17
N GLU A 338 24.39 -2.47 20.86
CA GLU A 338 23.30 -3.43 20.86
C GLU A 338 22.08 -2.85 21.57
N LYS A 339 20.99 -2.72 20.85
CA LYS A 339 19.71 -2.30 21.40
C LYS A 339 18.60 -3.17 20.87
N GLU A 340 17.88 -3.79 21.78
CA GLU A 340 16.64 -4.47 21.41
C GLU A 340 15.55 -3.44 21.10
N THR A 341 14.87 -3.59 19.98
CA THR A 341 13.68 -2.82 19.67
C THR A 341 12.50 -3.74 19.45
N ASP A 342 11.40 -3.36 20.05
CA ASP A 342 10.15 -4.11 20.00
C ASP A 342 9.26 -3.70 18.81
N ILE A 343 9.73 -2.76 17.99
CA ILE A 343 8.94 -2.15 16.90
C ILE A 343 9.68 -2.28 15.57
N ALA A 344 9.00 -2.84 14.57
CA ALA A 344 9.50 -2.91 13.18
C ALA A 344 9.34 -1.59 12.44
N MET A 345 10.26 -1.30 11.53
CA MET A 345 10.08 -0.24 10.55
C MET A 345 9.10 -0.66 9.45
N THR A 346 8.57 0.31 8.73
CA THR A 346 7.69 0.03 7.59
C THR A 346 8.44 -0.71 6.49
N LEU A 347 7.88 -1.82 6.01
CA LEU A 347 8.37 -2.50 4.80
C LEU A 347 8.27 -1.56 3.60
N MET A 348 9.32 -1.50 2.81
CA MET A 348 9.40 -0.69 1.60
C MET A 348 9.03 -1.53 0.38
N ALA A 349 8.46 -0.90 -0.65
CA ALA A 349 8.06 -1.59 -1.88
C ALA A 349 9.19 -2.35 -2.58
N ARG A 350 10.45 -2.02 -2.30
CA ARG A 350 11.64 -2.68 -2.86
C ARG A 350 12.21 -3.80 -1.99
N ASP A 351 11.66 -4.05 -0.80
CA ASP A 351 12.20 -5.05 0.14
C ASP A 351 12.11 -6.47 -0.41
N TYR A 352 11.22 -6.73 -1.38
CA TYR A 352 11.15 -7.98 -2.13
C TYR A 352 12.42 -8.33 -2.92
N LYS A 353 13.29 -7.34 -3.18
CA LYS A 353 14.58 -7.55 -3.89
C LYS A 353 15.66 -8.15 -2.99
N GLY A 354 15.34 -8.37 -1.72
CA GLY A 354 16.30 -8.86 -0.74
C GLY A 354 17.27 -7.78 -0.27
N PHE A 355 18.25 -8.17 0.52
CA PHE A 355 19.27 -7.27 1.05
C PHE A 355 20.26 -6.86 -0.03
N GLY A 356 20.48 -5.58 -0.20
CA GLY A 356 21.39 -5.02 -1.20
C GLY A 356 21.79 -3.57 -0.88
N ASN A 357 22.58 -2.95 -1.76
CA ASN A 357 23.10 -1.59 -1.58
C ASN A 357 22.04 -0.49 -1.46
N GLN A 358 20.76 -0.82 -1.60
CA GLN A 358 19.64 0.11 -1.57
C GLN A 358 18.64 -0.26 -0.45
N SER A 359 19.11 -0.31 0.79
CA SER A 359 18.32 -0.46 2.02
C SER A 359 17.06 -1.33 1.88
N THR A 360 17.16 -2.55 2.31
CA THR A 360 16.06 -3.50 2.43
C THR A 360 15.75 -3.77 3.90
N THR A 361 14.50 -4.00 4.20
CA THR A 361 14.03 -4.27 5.56
C THR A 361 14.17 -5.76 5.89
N GLY A 362 14.71 -6.07 7.04
CA GLY A 362 14.83 -7.43 7.54
C GLY A 362 14.90 -7.48 9.05
N VAL A 363 14.77 -8.66 9.61
CA VAL A 363 14.91 -8.93 11.02
C VAL A 363 16.12 -9.85 11.21
N LEU A 364 17.09 -9.43 12.01
CA LEU A 364 18.20 -10.27 12.43
C LEU A 364 17.86 -10.89 13.78
N GLU A 365 17.86 -12.19 13.82
CA GLU A 365 17.80 -12.96 15.05
C GLU A 365 19.18 -13.59 15.31
N TRP A 366 19.80 -13.26 16.45
CA TRP A 366 21.03 -13.89 16.85
C TRP A 366 20.71 -15.31 17.36
N ILE A 367 21.03 -16.31 16.56
CA ILE A 367 21.06 -17.69 17.06
C ILE A 367 22.31 -17.81 17.92
N LYS A 368 22.15 -17.83 19.23
CA LYS A 368 23.25 -18.24 20.11
C LYS A 368 23.66 -19.66 19.69
N LYS A 369 24.85 -19.80 19.09
CA LYS A 369 25.47 -21.10 18.94
C LYS A 369 25.58 -21.69 20.35
N LYS A 370 24.95 -22.87 20.56
CA LYS A 370 25.14 -23.69 21.75
C LYS A 370 26.57 -24.21 21.79
#